data_26ef859fca3de002d92bb471ff3fa525
#
_entry.id   26ef859fca3de002d92bb471ff3fa525
#
_cell.length_a   1.000
_cell.length_b   1.000
_cell.length_c   1.000
_cell.angle_alpha   90.00
_cell.angle_beta   90.00
_cell.angle_gamma   90.00
#
_symmetry.space_group_name_H-M   'P 1'
#
loop_
_entity.id
_entity.type
_entity.pdbx_description
1 polymer ?
#
loop_
_entity_poly.entity_id
_entity_poly.type
_entity_poly.pdbx_seq_one_letter_code
_entity_poly.pdbx_strand_id
1 'polypeptide(L)'
;MAGAFITITPSGHESALELLQQLYDKTGDISPALADIGEALISSHKERWRAEQAPDGSPWLPLAPETIEAKGFDLILREHDYLRDMLNYKVDPLALYFGTPMVYGEYHQFGWGVPERQWLGASESDSRQVLDVVAAYLMEE
;
A
#
# COMPACT_ATOMS: atom_id res chain seq x y z
N MET A 1 6.35 9.72 -13.70
CA MET A 1 7.04 9.15 -12.53
C MET A 1 7.20 7.65 -12.74
N ALA A 2 8.39 7.14 -12.57
CA ALA A 2 8.61 5.68 -12.62
C ALA A 2 8.15 5.04 -11.32
N GLY A 3 7.75 3.76 -11.36
CA GLY A 3 7.30 3.01 -10.20
C GLY A 3 5.81 2.67 -10.26
N ALA A 4 5.29 2.20 -9.14
CA ALA A 4 3.88 1.82 -9.01
C ALA A 4 3.27 2.53 -7.81
N PHE A 5 2.15 3.20 -8.01
CA PHE A 5 1.47 3.98 -6.98
C PHE A 5 -0.03 3.72 -7.02
N ILE A 6 -0.65 3.78 -5.85
CA ILE A 6 -2.10 3.89 -5.72
C ILE A 6 -2.43 5.27 -5.17
N THR A 7 -3.60 5.76 -5.54
CA THR A 7 -4.10 7.04 -5.04
C THR A 7 -5.32 6.76 -4.17
N ILE A 8 -5.29 7.27 -2.95
CA ILE A 8 -6.42 7.18 -2.03
C ILE A 8 -7.02 8.55 -1.91
N THR A 9 -8.23 8.70 -2.44
CA THR A 9 -8.96 9.96 -2.44
C THR A 9 -10.32 9.77 -1.79
N PRO A 10 -10.97 10.88 -1.38
CA PRO A 10 -12.32 10.79 -0.82
C PRO A 10 -13.38 10.18 -1.74
N SER A 11 -13.09 9.97 -3.02
CA SER A 11 -14.05 9.45 -4.00
C SER A 11 -14.01 7.92 -4.16
N GLY A 12 -13.24 7.18 -3.35
CA GLY A 12 -13.03 5.75 -3.56
C GLY A 12 -14.10 4.83 -3.01
N HIS A 13 -14.53 5.05 -1.78
CA HIS A 13 -15.50 4.21 -1.06
C HIS A 13 -16.52 5.09 -0.37
N GLU A 14 -17.80 4.73 -0.48
CA GLU A 14 -18.89 5.55 0.08
C GLU A 14 -18.71 5.82 1.57
N SER A 15 -18.45 4.78 2.39
CA SER A 15 -18.28 4.96 3.83
C SER A 15 -17.06 5.80 4.19
N ALA A 16 -15.94 5.53 3.52
CA ALA A 16 -14.72 6.30 3.74
C ALA A 16 -14.89 7.73 3.25
N LEU A 17 -15.55 7.92 2.10
CA LEU A 17 -15.85 9.24 1.57
C LEU A 17 -16.67 10.06 2.54
N GLU A 18 -17.73 9.48 3.11
CA GLU A 18 -18.59 10.19 4.07
C GLU A 18 -17.81 10.63 5.29
N LEU A 19 -16.98 9.75 5.86
CA LEU A 19 -16.19 10.07 7.05
C LEU A 19 -15.13 11.12 6.76
N LEU A 20 -14.46 11.02 5.62
CA LEU A 20 -13.46 12.01 5.21
C LEU A 20 -14.11 13.36 4.95
N GLN A 21 -15.31 13.38 4.38
CA GLN A 21 -16.04 14.63 4.17
C GLN A 21 -16.43 15.26 5.51
N GLN A 22 -16.89 14.45 6.46
CA GLN A 22 -17.21 14.94 7.81
C GLN A 22 -15.96 15.52 8.49
N LEU A 23 -14.82 14.85 8.34
CA LEU A 23 -13.57 15.33 8.92
C LEU A 23 -13.13 16.64 8.27
N TYR A 24 -13.26 16.75 6.95
CA TYR A 24 -12.96 17.99 6.23
C TYR A 24 -13.87 19.13 6.69
N ASP A 25 -15.17 18.85 6.83
CA ASP A 25 -16.14 19.85 7.28
C ASP A 25 -15.83 20.33 8.71
N LYS A 26 -15.34 19.41 9.55
CA LYS A 26 -15.03 19.72 10.94
C LYS A 26 -13.73 20.52 11.10
N THR A 27 -12.70 20.18 10.34
CA THR A 27 -11.33 20.68 10.57
C THR A 27 -10.78 21.55 9.45
N GLY A 28 -11.32 21.41 8.23
CA GLY A 28 -10.77 22.06 7.05
C GLY A 28 -9.48 21.43 6.53
N ASP A 29 -8.97 20.38 7.18
CA ASP A 29 -7.69 19.76 6.82
C ASP A 29 -7.69 18.27 7.16
N ILE A 30 -7.65 17.41 6.14
CA ILE A 30 -7.58 15.96 6.32
C ILE A 30 -6.14 15.42 6.22
N SER A 31 -5.15 16.29 6.04
CA SER A 31 -3.77 15.86 5.84
C SER A 31 -3.23 14.99 6.98
N PRO A 32 -3.46 15.31 8.27
CA PRO A 32 -2.97 14.45 9.34
C PRO A 32 -3.54 13.03 9.27
N ALA A 33 -4.83 12.90 8.97
CA ALA A 33 -5.45 11.58 8.82
C ALA A 33 -4.87 10.82 7.63
N LEU A 34 -4.64 11.51 6.51
CA LEU A 34 -4.04 10.88 5.33
C LEU A 34 -2.61 10.41 5.62
N ALA A 35 -1.84 11.16 6.41
CA ALA A 35 -0.49 10.75 6.81
C ALA A 35 -0.53 9.47 7.66
N ASP A 36 -1.46 9.38 8.60
CA ASP A 36 -1.59 8.18 9.42
C ASP A 36 -2.04 6.97 8.58
N ILE A 37 -2.90 7.19 7.59
CA ILE A 37 -3.28 6.14 6.65
C ILE A 37 -2.05 5.69 5.85
N GLY A 38 -1.21 6.61 5.41
CA GLY A 38 0.03 6.30 4.71
C GLY A 38 0.95 5.40 5.53
N GLU A 39 1.13 5.72 6.82
CA GLU A 39 1.94 4.90 7.72
C GLU A 39 1.33 3.52 7.94
N ALA A 40 0.02 3.45 8.07
CA ALA A 40 -0.69 2.17 8.20
C ALA A 40 -0.50 1.30 6.95
N LEU A 41 -0.54 1.91 5.76
CA LEU A 41 -0.33 1.18 4.50
C LEU A 41 1.10 0.68 4.37
N ILE A 42 2.09 1.44 4.82
CA ILE A 42 3.48 0.95 4.85
C ILE A 42 3.55 -0.32 5.70
N SER A 43 2.97 -0.27 6.90
CA SER A 43 2.98 -1.41 7.81
C SER A 43 2.28 -2.63 7.21
N SER A 44 1.10 -2.45 6.62
CA SER A 44 0.33 -3.55 6.05
C SER A 44 1.03 -4.17 4.84
N HIS A 45 1.67 -3.34 4.00
CA HIS A 45 2.42 -3.85 2.86
C HIS A 45 3.64 -4.64 3.30
N LYS A 46 4.37 -4.17 4.31
CA LYS A 46 5.51 -4.92 4.87
C LYS A 46 5.06 -6.24 5.49
N GLU A 47 3.91 -6.26 6.14
CA GLU A 47 3.35 -7.48 6.72
C GLU A 47 2.98 -8.49 5.63
N ARG A 48 2.35 -8.04 4.54
CA ARG A 48 2.05 -8.91 3.40
C ARG A 48 3.32 -9.41 2.71
N TRP A 49 4.38 -8.58 2.70
CA TRP A 49 5.69 -9.00 2.17
C TRP A 49 6.25 -10.16 2.98
N ARG A 50 6.12 -10.09 4.30
CA ARG A 50 6.56 -11.17 5.19
C ARG A 50 5.75 -12.44 4.94
N ALA A 51 4.45 -12.30 4.73
CA ALA A 51 3.56 -13.42 4.45
C ALA A 51 3.61 -13.88 2.98
N GLU A 52 4.26 -13.11 2.10
CA GLU A 52 4.35 -13.37 0.66
C GLU A 52 2.99 -13.50 0.01
N GLN A 53 2.13 -12.53 0.28
CA GLN A 53 0.74 -12.50 -0.18
C GLN A 53 0.41 -11.22 -0.93
N ALA A 54 -0.53 -11.36 -1.89
CA ALA A 54 -1.15 -10.23 -2.55
C ALA A 54 -2.16 -9.54 -1.62
N PRO A 55 -2.63 -8.32 -1.96
CA PRO A 55 -3.63 -7.63 -1.14
C PRO A 55 -4.92 -8.42 -0.91
N ASP A 56 -5.31 -9.29 -1.83
CA ASP A 56 -6.50 -10.13 -1.68
C ASP A 56 -6.25 -11.40 -0.83
N GLY A 57 -5.05 -11.58 -0.33
CA GLY A 57 -4.68 -12.75 0.48
C GLY A 57 -4.14 -13.93 -0.32
N SER A 58 -4.17 -13.85 -1.66
CA SER A 58 -3.62 -14.91 -2.51
C SER A 58 -2.10 -15.01 -2.29
N PRO A 59 -1.54 -16.22 -2.16
CA PRO A 59 -0.08 -16.33 -2.05
C PRO A 59 0.61 -15.94 -3.33
N TRP A 60 1.79 -15.32 -3.22
CA TRP A 60 2.61 -15.05 -4.38
C TRP A 60 3.11 -16.35 -5.01
N LEU A 61 3.28 -16.33 -6.34
CA LEU A 61 3.87 -17.46 -7.04
C LEU A 61 5.24 -17.78 -6.45
N PRO A 62 5.51 -19.06 -6.08
CA PRO A 62 6.82 -19.43 -5.56
C PRO A 62 7.95 -19.13 -6.54
N LEU A 63 9.16 -18.94 -6.02
CA LEU A 63 10.35 -18.80 -6.84
C LEU A 63 10.69 -20.12 -7.52
N ALA A 64 11.20 -20.05 -8.77
CA ALA A 64 11.71 -21.22 -9.44
C ALA A 64 12.96 -21.74 -8.71
N PRO A 65 13.23 -23.07 -8.73
CA PRO A 65 14.40 -23.60 -8.06
C PRO A 65 15.71 -22.95 -8.50
N GLU A 66 15.84 -22.64 -9.78
CA GLU A 66 17.02 -21.96 -10.33
C GLU A 66 17.19 -20.57 -9.72
N THR A 67 16.10 -19.86 -9.48
CA THR A 67 16.11 -18.54 -8.86
C THR A 67 16.56 -18.63 -7.40
N ILE A 68 16.06 -19.60 -6.66
CA ILE A 68 16.45 -19.81 -5.26
C ILE A 68 17.95 -20.09 -5.19
N GLU A 69 18.46 -20.95 -6.07
CA GLU A 69 19.87 -21.27 -6.11
C GLU A 69 20.73 -20.03 -6.43
N ALA A 70 20.31 -19.23 -7.42
CA ALA A 70 21.03 -18.03 -7.81
C ALA A 70 21.05 -16.96 -6.72
N LYS A 71 19.92 -16.78 -6.01
CA LYS A 71 19.80 -15.80 -4.93
C LYS A 71 20.42 -16.27 -3.62
N GLY A 72 20.49 -17.58 -3.40
CA GLY A 72 20.96 -18.15 -2.16
C GLY A 72 19.91 -18.16 -1.02
N PHE A 73 18.66 -17.73 -1.30
CA PHE A 73 17.60 -17.73 -0.30
C PHE A 73 16.23 -17.74 -1.00
N ASP A 74 15.20 -18.12 -0.26
CA ASP A 74 13.83 -18.25 -0.75
C ASP A 74 12.91 -17.15 -0.18
N LEU A 75 13.26 -15.89 -0.44
CA LEU A 75 12.44 -14.75 -0.05
C LEU A 75 12.00 -14.00 -1.31
N ILE A 76 10.71 -13.96 -1.57
CA ILE A 76 10.13 -13.40 -2.78
C ILE A 76 10.18 -11.88 -2.72
N LEU A 77 10.62 -11.23 -3.81
CA LEU A 77 10.74 -9.77 -3.96
C LEU A 77 11.64 -9.11 -2.91
N ARG A 78 12.62 -9.86 -2.37
CA ARG A 78 13.48 -9.37 -1.30
C ARG A 78 14.97 -9.56 -1.56
N GLU A 79 15.39 -9.52 -2.81
CA GLU A 79 16.81 -9.75 -3.11
C GLU A 79 17.73 -8.81 -2.31
N HIS A 80 17.39 -7.52 -2.24
CA HIS A 80 18.09 -6.52 -1.42
C HIS A 80 17.10 -5.71 -0.59
N ASP A 81 15.85 -6.15 -0.52
CA ASP A 81 14.75 -5.46 0.14
C ASP A 81 14.49 -4.03 -0.37
N TYR A 82 15.06 -3.65 -1.51
CA TYR A 82 14.92 -2.28 -2.03
C TYR A 82 13.47 -1.94 -2.35
N LEU A 83 12.72 -2.85 -2.98
CA LEU A 83 11.34 -2.57 -3.33
C LEU A 83 10.51 -2.34 -2.07
N ARG A 84 10.67 -3.18 -1.06
CA ARG A 84 9.97 -3.06 0.21
C ARG A 84 10.41 -1.81 0.97
N ASP A 85 11.72 -1.55 1.04
CA ASP A 85 12.26 -0.48 1.87
C ASP A 85 12.08 0.90 1.25
N MET A 86 11.82 0.97 -0.06
CA MET A 86 11.55 2.23 -0.75
C MET A 86 10.06 2.56 -0.85
N LEU A 87 9.20 1.79 -0.16
CA LEU A 87 7.79 2.15 -0.03
C LEU A 87 7.67 3.53 0.61
N ASN A 88 6.82 4.36 0.03
CA ASN A 88 6.68 5.73 0.50
C ASN A 88 5.29 6.27 0.15
N TYR A 89 4.95 7.41 0.74
CA TYR A 89 3.71 8.08 0.42
C TYR A 89 3.91 9.58 0.38
N LYS A 90 2.97 10.24 -0.31
CA LYS A 90 2.92 11.70 -0.38
C LYS A 90 1.50 12.13 -0.07
N VAL A 91 1.36 13.13 0.78
CA VAL A 91 0.06 13.69 1.17
C VAL A 91 -0.14 15.01 0.48
N ASP A 92 -1.21 15.13 -0.29
CA ASP A 92 -1.74 16.39 -0.79
C ASP A 92 -2.96 16.78 0.05
N PRO A 93 -3.48 18.00 -0.05
CA PRO A 93 -4.63 18.40 0.78
C PRO A 93 -5.86 17.50 0.67
N LEU A 94 -6.09 16.84 -0.46
CA LEU A 94 -7.27 16.01 -0.69
C LEU A 94 -6.93 14.60 -1.17
N ALA A 95 -5.65 14.19 -1.13
CA ALA A 95 -5.26 12.88 -1.67
C ALA A 95 -4.02 12.33 -0.99
N LEU A 96 -3.94 11.02 -0.96
CA LEU A 96 -2.76 10.28 -0.53
C LEU A 96 -2.27 9.45 -1.71
N TYR A 97 -0.99 9.60 -2.03
CA TYR A 97 -0.31 8.80 -3.06
C TYR A 97 0.62 7.82 -2.36
N PHE A 98 0.45 6.55 -2.62
CA PHE A 98 1.22 5.49 -1.96
C PHE A 98 1.83 4.54 -2.99
N GLY A 99 3.11 4.20 -2.83
CA GLY A 99 3.76 3.27 -3.73
C GLY A 99 5.27 3.30 -3.60
N THR A 100 5.95 3.07 -4.72
CA THR A 100 7.41 3.03 -4.78
C THR A 100 7.92 3.77 -6.02
N PRO A 101 9.05 4.49 -5.92
CA PRO A 101 9.71 5.05 -7.09
C PRO A 101 10.49 4.01 -7.90
N MET A 102 10.66 2.79 -7.37
CA MET A 102 11.43 1.74 -8.05
C MET A 102 10.69 1.24 -9.28
N VAL A 103 11.29 1.39 -10.47
CA VAL A 103 10.64 1.07 -11.74
C VAL A 103 10.24 -0.41 -11.83
N TYR A 104 11.02 -1.30 -11.26
CA TYR A 104 10.71 -2.73 -11.30
C TYR A 104 9.49 -3.11 -10.42
N GLY A 105 9.00 -2.21 -9.60
CA GLY A 105 7.74 -2.41 -8.88
C GLY A 105 6.57 -2.65 -9.83
N GLU A 106 6.53 -1.93 -10.96
CA GLU A 106 5.50 -2.15 -11.98
C GLU A 106 5.64 -3.52 -12.63
N TYR A 107 6.86 -3.96 -12.88
CA TYR A 107 7.10 -5.24 -13.53
C TYR A 107 6.53 -6.39 -12.70
N HIS A 108 6.74 -6.38 -11.40
CA HIS A 108 6.22 -7.41 -10.50
C HIS A 108 4.71 -7.29 -10.31
N GLN A 109 4.21 -6.06 -10.24
CA GLN A 109 2.78 -5.82 -10.03
C GLN A 109 1.94 -6.35 -11.21
N PHE A 110 2.45 -6.19 -12.42
CA PHE A 110 1.68 -6.50 -13.64
C PHE A 110 2.23 -7.71 -14.42
N GLY A 111 3.34 -8.30 -14.00
CA GLY A 111 3.91 -9.45 -14.69
C GLY A 111 4.61 -9.10 -15.99
N TRP A 112 5.25 -7.94 -16.07
CA TRP A 112 5.95 -7.50 -17.28
C TRP A 112 7.38 -8.09 -17.33
N GLY A 113 7.55 -9.17 -18.08
CA GLY A 113 8.83 -9.86 -18.22
C GLY A 113 9.24 -10.69 -17.02
N VAL A 114 8.42 -10.74 -15.98
CA VAL A 114 8.60 -11.53 -14.76
C VAL A 114 7.23 -12.07 -14.36
N PRO A 115 7.16 -13.12 -13.51
CA PRO A 115 5.87 -13.57 -13.00
C PRO A 115 5.14 -12.48 -12.24
N GLU A 116 3.83 -12.37 -12.45
CA GLU A 116 3.00 -11.40 -11.74
C GLU A 116 2.95 -11.77 -10.25
N ARG A 117 3.32 -10.80 -9.41
CA ARG A 117 3.18 -10.91 -7.96
C ARG A 117 2.68 -9.56 -7.46
N GLN A 118 1.36 -9.46 -7.31
CA GLN A 118 0.72 -8.22 -6.87
C GLN A 118 1.14 -7.92 -5.43
N TRP A 119 1.84 -6.83 -5.25
CA TRP A 119 2.30 -6.38 -3.95
C TRP A 119 1.60 -5.09 -3.50
N LEU A 120 1.11 -4.30 -4.45
CA LEU A 120 0.52 -3.00 -4.20
C LEU A 120 -1.00 -3.09 -4.21
N GLY A 121 -1.63 -2.55 -3.17
CA GLY A 121 -3.08 -2.44 -3.12
C GLY A 121 -3.60 -2.36 -1.70
N ALA A 122 -4.85 -1.92 -1.57
CA ALA A 122 -5.54 -1.89 -0.30
C ALA A 122 -6.33 -3.20 -0.12
N SER A 123 -6.05 -3.91 0.96
CA SER A 123 -6.82 -5.09 1.34
C SER A 123 -8.12 -4.67 2.02
N GLU A 124 -9.01 -5.63 2.26
CA GLU A 124 -10.21 -5.39 3.06
C GLU A 124 -9.86 -4.93 4.46
N SER A 125 -8.82 -5.51 5.06
CA SER A 125 -8.30 -5.09 6.35
C SER A 125 -7.76 -3.66 6.31
N ASP A 126 -7.07 -3.28 5.23
CA ASP A 126 -6.61 -1.91 5.04
C ASP A 126 -7.78 -0.93 4.99
N SER A 127 -8.85 -1.29 4.28
CA SER A 127 -10.04 -0.45 4.18
C SER A 127 -10.69 -0.22 5.55
N ARG A 128 -10.76 -1.26 6.38
CA ARG A 128 -11.26 -1.12 7.75
C ARG A 128 -10.36 -0.22 8.58
N GLN A 129 -9.05 -0.34 8.41
CA GLN A 129 -8.09 0.48 9.14
C GLN A 129 -8.20 1.96 8.75
N VAL A 130 -8.45 2.25 7.46
CA VAL A 130 -8.71 3.62 7.00
C VAL A 130 -9.92 4.20 7.72
N LEU A 131 -11.01 3.43 7.81
CA LEU A 131 -12.21 3.88 8.53
C LEU A 131 -11.92 4.14 10.01
N ASP A 132 -11.16 3.27 10.65
CA ASP A 132 -10.80 3.43 12.07
C ASP A 132 -9.95 4.68 12.30
N VAL A 133 -8.99 4.95 11.42
CA VAL A 133 -8.16 6.16 11.52
C VAL A 133 -9.02 7.41 11.42
N VAL A 134 -9.88 7.48 10.40
CA VAL A 134 -10.71 8.67 10.18
C VAL A 134 -11.70 8.85 11.33
N ALA A 135 -12.30 7.75 11.81
CA ALA A 135 -13.23 7.80 12.93
C ALA A 135 -12.54 8.35 14.20
N ALA A 136 -11.29 7.95 14.45
CA ALA A 136 -10.53 8.46 15.59
C ALA A 136 -10.34 9.98 15.51
N TYR A 137 -10.03 10.50 14.33
CA TYR A 137 -9.89 11.95 14.16
C TYR A 137 -11.22 12.68 14.33
N LEU A 138 -12.33 12.08 13.89
CA LEU A 138 -13.65 12.68 14.07
C LEU A 138 -14.04 12.77 15.54
N MET A 139 -13.55 11.86 16.39
CA MET A 139 -13.85 11.85 17.80
C MET A 139 -12.98 12.81 18.62
N GLU A 140 -11.94 13.37 18.04
CA GLU A 140 -11.12 14.39 18.70
C GLU A 140 -11.89 15.71 18.80
N GLU A 141 -11.70 16.38 19.92
CA GLU A 141 -12.30 17.69 20.17
C GLU A 141 -11.43 18.87 19.71
#